data_63d437c11a048352fbaeaee9a0c2457b
#
_entry.id   63d437c11a048352fbaeaee9a0c2457b
#
_cell.length_a   1.000
_cell.length_b   1.000
_cell.length_c   1.000
_cell.angle_alpha   90.00
_cell.angle_beta   90.00
_cell.angle_gamma   90.00
#
_symmetry.space_group_name_H-M   'P 1'
#
loop_
_entity.id
_entity.type
_entity.pdbx_description
1 polymer ?
#
loop_
_entity_poly.entity_id
_entity_poly.type
_entity_poly.pdbx_seq_one_letter_code
_entity_poly.pdbx_strand_id
1 'polypeptide(L)'
;VALSTNVIFAKSLTGRSFTSRFDWSKNKLFINGIIATMAAIALYIAIRFMGVEPNHPLATFGMILLAAWTLMALVTALVGWDDRYGAFASMIMLLLQLGSSAGTYPIELSPKFFKVVQPFLPMSYSVSGLRQTISMTGQISDQVRMLVIFLLIFVVVGIVIYRPKTENV
;
A
#
# COMPACT_ATOMS: atom_id res chain seq x y z
N VAL A 1 -8.82 4.30 4.70
CA VAL A 1 -8.46 3.26 5.68
C VAL A 1 -7.02 3.44 6.15
N ALA A 2 -5.98 3.34 5.29
CA ALA A 2 -4.58 3.43 5.69
C ALA A 2 -4.21 4.75 6.40
N LEU A 3 -4.68 5.90 5.92
CA LEU A 3 -4.44 7.20 6.53
C LEU A 3 -5.17 7.33 7.88
N SER A 4 -6.45 7.00 7.92
CA SER A 4 -7.25 7.11 9.15
C SER A 4 -6.75 6.19 10.24
N THR A 5 -6.38 4.96 9.93
CA THR A 5 -5.79 4.04 10.91
C THR A 5 -4.45 4.53 11.44
N ASN A 6 -3.56 5.03 10.60
CA ASN A 6 -2.28 5.57 11.07
C ASN A 6 -2.45 6.78 11.98
N VAL A 7 -3.41 7.67 11.71
CA VAL A 7 -3.68 8.86 12.54
C VAL A 7 -4.38 8.50 13.85
N ILE A 8 -5.38 7.60 13.82
CA ILE A 8 -6.11 7.18 15.01
C ILE A 8 -5.23 6.38 15.95
N PHE A 9 -4.43 5.44 15.43
CA PHE A 9 -3.53 4.63 16.25
C PHE A 9 -2.31 5.42 16.75
N ALA A 10 -1.82 6.41 16.04
CA ALA A 10 -0.82 7.32 16.58
C ALA A 10 -1.32 8.01 17.87
N LYS A 11 -2.60 8.40 17.93
CA LYS A 11 -3.22 8.98 19.12
C LYS A 11 -3.48 7.97 20.25
N SER A 12 -3.86 6.74 19.94
CA SER A 12 -4.21 5.73 20.96
C SER A 12 -2.99 5.06 21.60
N LEU A 13 -1.83 5.10 20.96
CA LEU A 13 -0.56 4.54 21.46
C LEU A 13 0.31 5.57 22.18
N THR A 14 -0.14 6.81 22.34
CA THR A 14 0.59 7.90 23.01
C THR A 14 0.89 7.63 24.48
N GLY A 15 0.37 6.57 25.10
CA GLY A 15 0.65 6.15 26.47
C GLY A 15 1.70 5.05 26.62
N ARG A 16 2.29 4.53 25.52
CA ARG A 16 3.38 3.54 25.58
C ARG A 16 4.66 4.14 25.00
N SER A 17 5.62 4.39 25.86
CA SER A 17 7.00 4.73 25.46
C SER A 17 7.64 3.52 24.76
N PHE A 18 7.74 3.55 23.43
CA PHE A 18 8.52 2.56 22.70
C PHE A 18 10.01 2.87 22.83
N THR A 19 10.73 2.01 23.49
CA THR A 19 12.17 2.16 23.78
C THR A 19 13.05 1.93 22.55
N SER A 20 12.51 1.34 21.48
CA SER A 20 13.26 1.00 20.26
C SER A 20 12.46 1.28 19.00
N ARG A 21 13.14 1.82 17.95
CA ARG A 21 12.61 2.00 16.59
C ARG A 21 12.04 0.70 16.03
N PHE A 22 12.64 -0.42 16.38
CA PHE A 22 12.30 -1.75 15.90
C PHE A 22 10.98 -2.25 16.51
N ASP A 23 10.74 -2.01 17.80
CA ASP A 23 9.53 -2.44 18.48
C ASP A 23 8.31 -1.63 18.03
N TRP A 24 8.47 -0.33 17.81
CA TRP A 24 7.44 0.50 17.22
C TRP A 24 7.05 0.01 15.80
N SER A 25 8.06 -0.23 14.96
CA SER A 25 7.86 -0.67 13.58
C SER A 25 7.16 -2.03 13.53
N LYS A 26 7.57 -3.00 14.37
CA LYS A 26 6.92 -4.32 14.45
C LYS A 26 5.44 -4.21 14.83
N ASN A 27 5.14 -3.48 15.90
CA ASN A 27 3.75 -3.34 16.37
C ASN A 27 2.89 -2.61 15.34
N LYS A 28 3.39 -1.55 14.73
CA LYS A 28 2.65 -0.79 13.72
C LYS A 28 2.46 -1.58 12.43
N LEU A 29 3.49 -2.29 11.95
CA LEU A 29 3.39 -3.17 10.80
C LEU A 29 2.45 -4.34 11.05
N PHE A 30 2.45 -4.91 12.26
CA PHE A 30 1.56 -6.00 12.62
C PHE A 30 0.08 -5.56 12.60
N ILE A 31 -0.24 -4.45 13.27
CA ILE A 31 -1.61 -3.91 13.30
C ILE A 31 -2.06 -3.49 11.90
N ASN A 32 -1.22 -2.76 11.18
CA ASN A 32 -1.50 -2.33 9.82
C ASN A 32 -1.61 -3.52 8.86
N GLY A 33 -0.82 -4.58 9.07
CA GLY A 33 -0.90 -5.83 8.31
C GLY A 33 -2.23 -6.56 8.51
N ILE A 34 -2.74 -6.63 9.74
CA ILE A 34 -4.06 -7.19 10.03
C ILE A 34 -5.15 -6.38 9.31
N ILE A 35 -5.10 -5.06 9.41
CA ILE A 35 -6.09 -4.18 8.77
C ILE A 35 -6.04 -4.30 7.25
N ALA A 36 -4.84 -4.33 6.66
CA ALA A 36 -4.65 -4.54 5.23
C ALA A 36 -5.19 -5.90 4.77
N THR A 37 -4.99 -6.94 5.58
CA THR A 37 -5.52 -8.28 5.30
C THR A 37 -7.05 -8.30 5.35
N MET A 38 -7.65 -7.70 6.37
CA MET A 38 -9.10 -7.59 6.46
C MET A 38 -9.70 -6.80 5.28
N ALA A 39 -9.04 -5.70 4.89
CA ALA A 39 -9.45 -4.91 3.73
C ALA A 39 -9.33 -5.71 2.42
N ALA A 40 -8.28 -6.52 2.27
CA ALA A 40 -8.09 -7.39 1.11
C ALA A 40 -9.17 -8.48 1.02
N ILE A 41 -9.52 -9.09 2.16
CA ILE A 41 -10.60 -10.08 2.25
C ILE A 41 -11.94 -9.43 1.86
N ALA A 42 -12.26 -8.28 2.44
CA ALA A 42 -13.50 -7.55 2.15
C ALA A 42 -13.59 -7.17 0.66
N LEU A 43 -12.49 -6.70 0.07
CA LEU A 43 -12.43 -6.36 -1.35
C LEU A 43 -12.61 -7.61 -2.23
N TYR A 44 -11.97 -8.71 -1.90
CA TYR A 44 -12.12 -9.97 -2.64
C TYR A 44 -13.57 -10.48 -2.60
N ILE A 45 -14.20 -10.45 -1.42
CA ILE A 45 -15.61 -10.81 -1.26
C ILE A 45 -16.50 -9.88 -2.10
N ALA A 46 -16.26 -8.58 -2.07
CA ALA A 46 -17.03 -7.60 -2.86
C ALA A 46 -16.94 -7.89 -4.37
N ILE A 47 -15.75 -8.19 -4.88
CA ILE A 47 -15.54 -8.57 -6.29
C ILE A 47 -16.34 -9.81 -6.65
N ARG A 48 -16.37 -10.82 -5.78
CA ARG A 48 -17.16 -12.03 -5.98
C ARG A 48 -18.66 -11.76 -5.99
N PHE A 49 -19.15 -10.90 -5.09
CA PHE A 49 -20.56 -10.48 -5.06
C PHE A 49 -20.99 -9.70 -6.31
N MET A 50 -20.08 -8.96 -6.92
CA MET A 50 -20.32 -8.25 -8.18
C MET A 50 -20.40 -9.19 -9.40
N GLY A 51 -20.25 -10.50 -9.21
CA GLY A 51 -20.32 -11.49 -10.29
C GLY A 51 -19.05 -11.59 -11.13
N VAL A 52 -17.93 -11.03 -10.67
CA VAL A 52 -16.64 -11.19 -11.33
C VAL A 52 -16.06 -12.56 -10.98
N GLU A 53 -15.94 -13.42 -11.97
CA GLU A 53 -15.27 -14.74 -11.82
C GLU A 53 -13.84 -14.64 -12.33
N PRO A 54 -12.84 -14.56 -11.42
CA PRO A 54 -11.44 -14.54 -11.83
C PRO A 54 -11.01 -15.92 -12.35
N ASN A 55 -10.27 -15.96 -13.45
CA ASN A 55 -9.71 -17.19 -14.01
C ASN A 55 -8.80 -17.92 -13.01
N HIS A 56 -8.10 -17.16 -12.14
CA HIS A 56 -7.22 -17.67 -11.12
C HIS A 56 -7.56 -17.07 -9.74
N PRO A 57 -8.54 -17.64 -8.99
CA PRO A 57 -9.06 -17.04 -7.76
C PRO A 57 -8.00 -16.87 -6.66
N LEU A 58 -7.11 -17.85 -6.48
CA LEU A 58 -6.02 -17.78 -5.50
C LEU A 58 -4.98 -16.71 -5.87
N ALA A 59 -4.62 -16.61 -7.16
CA ALA A 59 -3.69 -15.60 -7.63
C ALA A 59 -4.29 -14.19 -7.50
N THR A 60 -5.57 -14.03 -7.79
CA THR A 60 -6.29 -12.76 -7.62
C THR A 60 -6.31 -12.34 -6.14
N PHE A 61 -6.64 -13.25 -5.24
CA PHE A 61 -6.60 -12.97 -3.80
C PHE A 61 -5.19 -12.60 -3.33
N GLY A 62 -4.16 -13.36 -3.76
CA GLY A 62 -2.76 -13.06 -3.45
C GLY A 62 -2.31 -11.70 -3.95
N MET A 63 -2.74 -11.30 -5.17
CA MET A 63 -2.44 -9.97 -5.72
C MET A 63 -3.12 -8.84 -4.94
N ILE A 64 -4.39 -9.00 -4.56
CA ILE A 64 -5.11 -8.04 -3.73
C ILE A 64 -4.43 -7.88 -2.37
N LEU A 65 -4.05 -8.99 -1.74
CA LEU A 65 -3.37 -9.00 -0.44
C LEU A 65 -2.01 -8.31 -0.52
N LEU A 66 -1.19 -8.66 -1.52
CA LEU A 66 0.13 -8.07 -1.72
C LEU A 66 0.05 -6.58 -2.03
N ALA A 67 -0.91 -6.16 -2.87
CA ALA A 67 -1.18 -4.76 -3.16
C ALA A 67 -1.59 -4.00 -1.90
N ALA A 68 -2.50 -4.54 -1.09
CA ALA A 68 -2.95 -3.92 0.16
C ALA A 68 -1.79 -3.73 1.15
N TRP A 69 -0.93 -4.74 1.30
CA TRP A 69 0.24 -4.66 2.17
C TRP A 69 1.27 -3.65 1.66
N THR A 70 1.54 -3.61 0.35
CA THR A 70 2.49 -2.66 -0.24
C THR A 70 2.01 -1.21 -0.08
N LEU A 71 0.73 -0.94 -0.34
CA LEU A 71 0.15 0.39 -0.18
C LEU A 71 0.08 0.81 1.30
N MET A 72 -0.21 -0.13 2.20
CA MET A 72 -0.20 0.14 3.63
C MET A 72 1.22 0.46 4.13
N ALA A 73 2.23 -0.29 3.68
CA ALA A 73 3.62 -0.04 4.01
C ALA A 73 4.10 1.33 3.51
N LEU A 74 3.72 1.72 2.28
CA LEU A 74 4.00 3.04 1.72
C LEU A 74 3.46 4.17 2.61
N VAL A 75 2.16 4.11 2.95
CA VAL A 75 1.52 5.14 3.79
C VAL A 75 2.13 5.16 5.18
N THR A 76 2.43 3.99 5.75
CA THR A 76 3.06 3.88 7.07
C THR A 76 4.47 4.49 7.07
N ALA A 77 5.25 4.29 6.02
CA ALA A 77 6.57 4.88 5.87
C ALA A 77 6.52 6.42 5.78
N LEU A 78 5.58 6.95 4.99
CA LEU A 78 5.40 8.40 4.83
C LEU A 78 4.93 9.08 6.13
N VAL A 79 3.93 8.50 6.80
CA VAL A 79 3.42 9.03 8.09
C VAL A 79 4.44 8.85 9.22
N GLY A 80 5.31 7.84 9.13
CA GLY A 80 6.40 7.62 10.09
C GLY A 80 7.45 8.74 10.09
N TRP A 81 7.56 9.52 9.02
CA TRP A 81 8.47 10.67 8.93
C TRP A 81 7.97 11.84 9.78
N ASP A 82 6.73 12.26 9.56
CA ASP A 82 6.06 13.30 10.33
C ASP A 82 4.54 13.11 10.20
N ASP A 83 3.82 13.21 11.32
CA ASP A 83 2.39 12.94 11.34
C ASP A 83 1.58 13.87 10.41
N ARG A 84 1.97 15.15 10.34
CA ARG A 84 1.25 16.16 9.54
C ARG A 84 1.71 16.16 8.08
N TYR A 85 3.02 16.31 7.86
CA TYR A 85 3.59 16.37 6.50
C TYR A 85 3.53 15.01 5.80
N GLY A 86 3.72 13.91 6.54
CA GLY A 86 3.60 12.56 6.02
C GLY A 86 2.17 12.20 5.60
N ALA A 87 1.15 12.66 6.35
CA ALA A 87 -0.24 12.48 5.95
C ALA A 87 -0.55 13.22 4.63
N PHE A 88 -0.06 14.47 4.50
CA PHE A 88 -0.22 15.25 3.27
C PHE A 88 0.52 14.62 2.09
N ALA A 89 1.77 14.21 2.29
CA ALA A 89 2.56 13.50 1.28
C ALA A 89 1.90 12.19 0.83
N SER A 90 1.31 11.45 1.77
CA SER A 90 0.56 10.23 1.46
C SER A 90 -0.67 10.51 0.60
N MET A 91 -1.37 11.61 0.84
CA MET A 91 -2.52 12.02 0.02
C MET A 91 -2.10 12.37 -1.40
N ILE A 92 -1.03 13.15 -1.57
CA ILE A 92 -0.47 13.48 -2.89
C ILE A 92 -0.04 12.19 -3.60
N MET A 93 0.67 11.31 -2.88
CA MET A 93 1.14 10.05 -3.45
C MET A 93 -0.01 9.14 -3.92
N LEU A 94 -1.13 9.09 -3.15
CA LEU A 94 -2.33 8.35 -3.56
C LEU A 94 -2.97 8.94 -4.82
N LEU A 95 -3.03 10.27 -4.95
CA LEU A 95 -3.53 10.92 -6.17
C LEU A 95 -2.65 10.63 -7.38
N LEU A 96 -1.33 10.67 -7.22
CA LEU A 96 -0.38 10.30 -8.28
C LEU A 96 -0.54 8.83 -8.69
N GLN A 97 -0.69 7.93 -7.72
CA GLN A 97 -0.92 6.51 -7.98
C GLN A 97 -2.22 6.29 -8.76
N LEU A 98 -3.30 6.94 -8.37
CA LEU A 98 -4.59 6.83 -9.04
C LEU A 98 -4.50 7.30 -10.50
N GLY A 99 -3.86 8.46 -10.74
CA GLY A 99 -3.69 9.03 -12.07
C GLY A 99 -2.75 8.23 -12.98
N SER A 100 -1.73 7.55 -12.40
CA SER A 100 -0.70 6.84 -13.17
C SER A 100 -0.95 5.34 -13.30
N SER A 101 -1.90 4.78 -12.56
CA SER A 101 -2.10 3.32 -12.49
C SER A 101 -2.73 2.69 -13.74
N ALA A 102 -3.20 3.52 -14.68
CA ALA A 102 -4.02 3.07 -15.83
C ALA A 102 -5.28 2.29 -15.42
N GLY A 103 -5.73 2.46 -14.17
CA GLY A 103 -6.93 1.79 -13.65
C GLY A 103 -8.21 2.36 -14.24
N THR A 104 -8.27 3.67 -14.43
CA THR A 104 -9.43 4.40 -14.92
C THR A 104 -9.35 4.73 -16.41
N TYR A 105 -8.15 5.07 -16.91
CA TYR A 105 -7.91 5.43 -18.31
C TYR A 105 -6.69 4.70 -18.86
N PRO A 106 -6.66 4.38 -20.17
CA PRO A 106 -5.46 3.90 -20.81
C PRO A 106 -4.32 4.90 -20.63
N ILE A 107 -3.13 4.40 -20.29
CA ILE A 107 -1.96 5.26 -20.03
C ILE A 107 -1.52 6.05 -21.26
N GLU A 108 -1.88 5.57 -22.45
CA GLU A 108 -1.59 6.21 -23.74
C GLU A 108 -2.26 7.59 -23.85
N LEU A 109 -3.42 7.75 -23.22
CA LEU A 109 -4.17 9.00 -23.18
C LEU A 109 -3.72 9.95 -22.08
N SER A 110 -2.88 9.47 -21.14
CA SER A 110 -2.38 10.26 -20.03
C SER A 110 -1.24 11.19 -20.44
N PRO A 111 -1.10 12.36 -19.79
CA PRO A 111 0.03 13.25 -19.97
C PRO A 111 1.38 12.54 -19.80
N LYS A 112 2.42 13.01 -20.50
CA LYS A 112 3.78 12.43 -20.48
C LYS A 112 4.33 12.25 -19.06
N PHE A 113 3.99 13.17 -18.14
CA PHE A 113 4.38 13.12 -16.74
C PHE A 113 3.96 11.80 -16.07
N PHE A 114 2.69 11.39 -16.22
CA PHE A 114 2.17 10.16 -15.62
C PHE A 114 2.82 8.90 -16.21
N LYS A 115 3.17 8.91 -17.49
CA LYS A 115 3.89 7.80 -18.14
C LYS A 115 5.29 7.60 -17.56
N VAL A 116 5.98 8.69 -17.24
CA VAL A 116 7.31 8.65 -16.63
C VAL A 116 7.26 8.19 -15.17
N VAL A 117 6.23 8.60 -14.44
CA VAL A 117 6.08 8.27 -13.00
C VAL A 117 5.51 6.86 -12.79
N GLN A 118 4.74 6.33 -13.74
CA GLN A 118 4.08 5.03 -13.66
C GLN A 118 4.97 3.88 -13.16
N PRO A 119 6.19 3.64 -13.69
CA PRO A 119 7.02 2.52 -13.27
C PRO A 119 7.53 2.62 -11.82
N PHE A 120 7.46 3.80 -11.21
CA PHE A 120 7.86 4.02 -9.81
C PHE A 120 6.72 3.85 -8.82
N LEU A 121 5.51 3.56 -9.29
CA LEU A 121 4.32 3.47 -8.45
C LEU A 121 3.83 2.02 -8.31
N PRO A 122 3.68 1.51 -7.08
CA PRO A 122 3.23 0.14 -6.83
C PRO A 122 1.82 -0.13 -7.35
N MET A 123 0.95 0.87 -7.40
CA MET A 123 -0.42 0.75 -7.90
C MET A 123 -0.48 0.30 -9.37
N SER A 124 0.47 0.71 -10.20
CA SER A 124 0.55 0.32 -11.61
C SER A 124 0.73 -1.19 -11.77
N TYR A 125 1.59 -1.77 -10.94
CA TYR A 125 1.83 -3.22 -10.92
C TYR A 125 0.64 -3.98 -10.31
N SER A 126 -0.02 -3.39 -9.29
CA SER A 126 -1.23 -3.97 -8.70
C SER A 126 -2.36 -4.06 -9.72
N VAL A 127 -2.63 -2.99 -10.45
CA VAL A 127 -3.68 -2.95 -11.49
C VAL A 127 -3.36 -3.91 -12.64
N SER A 128 -2.11 -3.90 -13.12
CA SER A 128 -1.67 -4.81 -14.20
C SER A 128 -1.79 -6.27 -13.78
N GLY A 129 -1.35 -6.60 -12.56
CA GLY A 129 -1.44 -7.95 -12.03
C GLY A 129 -2.88 -8.42 -11.82
N LEU A 130 -3.76 -7.56 -11.30
CA LEU A 130 -5.19 -7.88 -11.16
C LEU A 130 -5.87 -8.10 -12.52
N ARG A 131 -5.57 -7.28 -13.51
CA ARG A 131 -6.09 -7.50 -14.87
C ARG A 131 -5.68 -8.85 -15.42
N GLN A 132 -4.43 -9.26 -15.22
CA GLN A 132 -3.93 -10.57 -15.68
C GLN A 132 -4.58 -11.73 -14.94
N THR A 133 -4.78 -11.64 -13.63
CA THR A 133 -5.40 -12.71 -12.84
C THR A 133 -6.91 -12.84 -13.07
N ILE A 134 -7.60 -11.75 -13.42
CA ILE A 134 -9.05 -11.74 -13.63
C ILE A 134 -9.37 -12.10 -15.07
N SER A 135 -8.73 -11.47 -16.06
CA SER A 135 -9.18 -11.49 -17.46
C SER A 135 -8.22 -12.20 -18.40
N MET A 136 -6.96 -12.44 -18.01
CA MET A 136 -5.92 -12.96 -18.89
C MET A 136 -5.25 -14.19 -18.29
N THR A 137 -4.63 -14.99 -19.17
CA THR A 137 -3.80 -16.15 -18.78
C THR A 137 -2.31 -15.80 -18.68
N GLY A 138 -2.00 -14.52 -18.52
CA GLY A 138 -0.61 -14.02 -18.48
C GLY A 138 0.14 -14.39 -17.21
N GLN A 139 1.47 -14.38 -17.31
CA GLN A 139 2.34 -14.57 -16.15
C GLN A 139 2.33 -13.31 -15.27
N ILE A 140 2.06 -13.48 -13.99
CA ILE A 140 2.03 -12.40 -12.98
C ILE A 140 3.35 -12.28 -12.20
N SER A 141 4.35 -13.07 -12.56
CA SER A 141 5.62 -13.17 -11.83
C SER A 141 6.33 -11.83 -11.71
N ASP A 142 6.31 -11.01 -12.76
CA ASP A 142 7.01 -9.72 -12.76
C ASP A 142 6.28 -8.69 -11.90
N GLN A 143 4.94 -8.66 -11.93
CA GLN A 143 4.13 -7.80 -11.09
C GLN A 143 4.29 -8.15 -9.60
N VAL A 144 4.29 -9.45 -9.28
CA VAL A 144 4.52 -9.94 -7.92
C VAL A 144 5.92 -9.56 -7.44
N ARG A 145 6.97 -9.77 -8.26
CA ARG A 145 8.35 -9.38 -7.91
C ARG A 145 8.44 -7.89 -7.61
N MET A 146 7.91 -7.04 -8.49
CA MET A 146 7.96 -5.60 -8.30
C MET A 146 7.22 -5.15 -7.05
N LEU A 147 6.04 -5.71 -6.77
CA LEU A 147 5.29 -5.40 -5.55
C LEU A 147 6.04 -5.84 -4.28
N VAL A 148 6.69 -7.01 -4.30
CA VAL A 148 7.52 -7.48 -3.18
C VAL A 148 8.72 -6.56 -2.96
N ILE A 149 9.40 -6.13 -4.03
CA ILE A 149 10.51 -5.17 -3.95
C ILE A 149 10.02 -3.84 -3.35
N PHE A 150 8.91 -3.29 -3.81
CA PHE A 150 8.32 -2.07 -3.23
C PHE A 150 7.95 -2.25 -1.77
N LEU A 151 7.33 -3.38 -1.41
CA LEU A 151 6.99 -3.69 -0.02
C LEU A 151 8.24 -3.67 0.87
N LEU A 152 9.31 -4.34 0.46
CA LEU A 152 10.57 -4.38 1.20
C LEU A 152 11.19 -2.99 1.33
N ILE A 153 11.24 -2.23 0.23
CA ILE A 153 11.75 -0.86 0.24
C ILE A 153 10.96 0.00 1.23
N PHE A 154 9.63 -0.01 1.20
CA PHE A 154 8.81 0.82 2.07
C PHE A 154 8.90 0.40 3.54
N VAL A 155 9.03 -0.90 3.83
CA VAL A 155 9.27 -1.38 5.19
C VAL A 155 10.63 -0.89 5.70
N VAL A 156 11.69 -1.03 4.92
CA VAL A 156 13.04 -0.56 5.28
C VAL A 156 13.05 0.96 5.46
N VAL A 157 12.48 1.70 4.52
CA VAL A 157 12.36 3.16 4.57
C VAL A 157 11.57 3.58 5.81
N GLY A 158 10.46 2.90 6.13
CA GLY A 158 9.67 3.16 7.33
C GLY A 158 10.46 2.96 8.63
N ILE A 159 11.32 1.93 8.70
CA ILE A 159 12.18 1.68 9.87
C ILE A 159 13.28 2.74 10.00
N VAL A 160 13.90 3.14 8.88
CA VAL A 160 15.03 4.09 8.86
C VAL A 160 14.57 5.52 9.14
N ILE A 161 13.45 5.93 8.57
CA ILE A 161 12.94 7.32 8.66
C ILE A 161 12.28 7.58 10.02
N TYR A 162 11.78 6.55 10.70
CA TYR A 162 11.15 6.74 12.00
C TYR A 162 12.06 7.47 12.99
N ARG A 163 11.60 8.64 13.43
CA ARG A 163 12.22 9.40 14.53
C ARG A 163 11.39 9.20 15.79
N PRO A 164 11.96 8.64 16.87
CA PRO A 164 11.26 8.61 18.15
C PRO A 164 11.02 10.06 18.58
N LYS A 165 9.76 10.44 18.79
CA LYS A 165 9.45 11.72 19.43
C LYS A 165 9.92 11.62 20.87
N THR A 166 10.96 12.34 21.21
CA THR A 166 11.24 12.72 22.61
C THR A 166 10.16 13.72 23.00
N GLU A 167 9.14 13.27 23.72
CA GLU A 167 8.29 14.19 24.46
C GLU A 167 9.17 14.90 25.48
N ASN A 168 9.49 16.14 25.22
CA ASN A 168 9.91 17.05 26.29
C ASN A 168 8.65 17.30 27.12
N VAL A 169 8.69 16.77 28.33
CA VAL A 169 7.79 17.06 29.44
C VAL A 169 7.88 18.55 29.78
#